data_9b4e7aa2ed04da29206cbec1f6932b4f
#
_entry.id   9b4e7aa2ed04da29206cbec1f6932b4f
#
_cell.length_a   1.000
_cell.length_b   1.000
_cell.length_c   1.000
_cell.angle_alpha   90.00
_cell.angle_beta   90.00
_cell.angle_gamma   90.00
#
_symmetry.space_group_name_H-M   'P 1'
#
loop_
_entity.id
_entity.type
_entity.pdbx_description
1 polymer ?
#
loop_
_entity_poly.entity_id
_entity_poly.type
_entity_poly.pdbx_seq_one_letter_code
_entity_poly.pdbx_strand_id
1 'polypeptide(L)'
;MQTFLNKKIMQIITTKSELIRQTEACHRQKKTIGFVPTMGALHQGHAALIKQAIAENSVCIVSIFVNPTQFNNPEDLQKYPRNLKKDAELLAQIGVHFVFAPTVDEMYSETDMQSVFSFDFNGLDKVMEGKMRPGHFNGVVQVVSRLFELIHPTRAYFGEKDFQQLAIIHHMVERSSMKERFENIHIIDCPIVREASGLAMSSRNERLSEQEKETAINISKILFASREWAKDMPVEQVQQRVIDTINAVESLEVEYYEIVDKTTLHTTTTFDNAIGCVTVYCGNVRLIDNIQY
;
A
#
# COMPACT_ATOMS: atom_id res chain seq x y z
N MET A 1 10.73 -33.76 26.77
CA MET A 1 9.33 -33.66 26.32
C MET A 1 9.27 -32.60 25.24
N GLN A 2 9.38 -33.03 23.96
CA GLN A 2 9.30 -32.12 22.82
C GLN A 2 7.81 -31.76 22.60
N THR A 3 7.45 -30.53 22.91
CA THR A 3 6.16 -29.95 22.52
C THR A 3 6.18 -29.79 21.00
N PHE A 4 5.57 -30.73 20.29
CA PHE A 4 5.20 -30.53 18.88
C PHE A 4 4.20 -29.36 18.84
N LEU A 5 4.67 -28.16 18.57
CA LEU A 5 3.85 -27.05 18.13
C LEU A 5 3.13 -27.51 16.85
N ASN A 6 1.85 -27.79 16.97
CA ASN A 6 0.96 -27.98 15.81
C ASN A 6 1.04 -26.71 14.95
N LYS A 7 1.96 -26.68 13.99
CA LYS A 7 2.05 -25.62 12.99
C LYS A 7 0.75 -25.68 12.22
N LYS A 8 -0.20 -24.78 12.55
CA LYS A 8 -1.44 -24.66 11.79
C LYS A 8 -1.06 -24.48 10.33
N ILE A 9 -1.52 -25.39 9.47
CA ILE A 9 -1.27 -25.31 8.02
C ILE A 9 -2.01 -24.06 7.51
N MET A 10 -1.31 -23.16 6.83
CA MET A 10 -1.89 -22.02 6.15
C MET A 10 -2.93 -22.52 5.13
N GLN A 11 -4.10 -21.89 5.12
CA GLN A 11 -5.16 -22.21 4.16
C GLN A 11 -5.26 -21.12 3.09
N ILE A 12 -5.29 -21.52 1.81
CA ILE A 12 -5.61 -20.64 0.69
C ILE A 12 -7.09 -20.74 0.41
N ILE A 13 -7.76 -19.60 0.41
CA ILE A 13 -9.21 -19.44 0.22
C ILE A 13 -9.42 -18.66 -1.07
N THR A 14 -10.27 -19.15 -1.96
CA THR A 14 -10.55 -18.53 -3.26
C THR A 14 -11.96 -18.01 -3.41
N THR A 15 -12.87 -18.38 -2.48
CA THR A 15 -14.27 -17.96 -2.54
C THR A 15 -14.66 -17.08 -1.35
N LYS A 16 -15.58 -16.14 -1.57
CA LYS A 16 -16.16 -15.27 -0.53
C LYS A 16 -16.86 -16.09 0.55
N SER A 17 -17.63 -17.10 0.15
CA SER A 17 -18.40 -17.92 1.08
C SER A 17 -17.49 -18.64 2.09
N GLU A 18 -16.37 -19.21 1.63
CA GLU A 18 -15.40 -19.85 2.51
C GLU A 18 -14.70 -18.83 3.41
N LEU A 19 -14.31 -17.65 2.87
CA LEU A 19 -13.70 -16.58 3.66
C LEU A 19 -14.64 -16.16 4.80
N ILE A 20 -15.90 -15.84 4.49
CA ILE A 20 -16.92 -15.46 5.48
C ILE A 20 -17.08 -16.54 6.55
N ARG A 21 -17.17 -17.81 6.15
CA ARG A 21 -17.26 -18.93 7.11
C ARG A 21 -16.10 -18.95 8.10
N GLN A 22 -14.86 -18.70 7.64
CA GLN A 22 -13.67 -18.68 8.49
C GLN A 22 -13.62 -17.45 9.39
N THR A 23 -13.95 -16.26 8.87
CA THR A 23 -13.94 -15.02 9.65
C THR A 23 -15.03 -15.04 10.72
N GLU A 24 -16.24 -15.49 10.40
CA GLU A 24 -17.30 -15.69 11.40
C GLU A 24 -16.91 -16.68 12.50
N ALA A 25 -16.21 -17.77 12.14
CA ALA A 25 -15.71 -18.72 13.14
C ALA A 25 -14.69 -18.07 14.09
N CYS A 26 -13.85 -17.17 13.57
CA CYS A 26 -12.94 -16.38 14.37
C CYS A 26 -13.69 -15.42 15.30
N HIS A 27 -14.67 -14.69 14.79
CA HIS A 27 -15.47 -13.74 15.58
C HIS A 27 -16.27 -14.44 16.69
N ARG A 28 -16.91 -15.60 16.39
CA ARG A 28 -17.60 -16.40 17.42
C ARG A 28 -16.65 -16.84 18.55
N GLN A 29 -15.36 -17.05 18.24
CA GLN A 29 -14.33 -17.37 19.21
C GLN A 29 -13.68 -16.14 19.85
N LYS A 30 -14.19 -14.93 19.60
CA LYS A 30 -13.63 -13.64 20.07
C LYS A 30 -12.14 -13.45 19.71
N LYS A 31 -11.69 -14.00 18.59
CA LYS A 31 -10.33 -13.82 18.09
C LYS A 31 -10.21 -12.50 17.34
N THR A 32 -9.12 -11.78 17.59
CA THR A 32 -8.74 -10.62 16.78
C THR A 32 -8.21 -11.05 15.42
N ILE A 33 -8.60 -10.32 14.38
CA ILE A 33 -8.16 -10.55 13.00
C ILE A 33 -7.29 -9.38 12.56
N GLY A 34 -6.02 -9.66 12.23
CA GLY A 34 -5.14 -8.74 11.51
C GLY A 34 -5.24 -9.00 10.01
N PHE A 35 -5.46 -7.96 9.23
CA PHE A 35 -5.62 -8.05 7.79
C PHE A 35 -4.55 -7.25 7.05
N VAL A 36 -3.94 -7.85 6.03
CA VAL A 36 -2.96 -7.20 5.16
C VAL A 36 -3.43 -7.32 3.70
N PRO A 37 -4.01 -6.25 3.11
CA PRO A 37 -4.38 -6.26 1.70
C PRO A 37 -3.15 -6.14 0.81
N THR A 38 -3.03 -7.03 -0.18
CA THR A 38 -1.94 -6.99 -1.17
C THR A 38 -2.45 -7.35 -2.58
N MET A 39 -1.65 -6.99 -3.57
CA MET A 39 -1.86 -7.46 -4.94
C MET A 39 -0.95 -8.64 -5.33
N GLY A 40 -0.24 -9.23 -4.37
CA GLY A 40 0.78 -10.26 -4.65
C GLY A 40 2.14 -9.65 -5.02
N ALA A 41 3.02 -10.46 -5.64
CA ALA A 41 4.42 -10.12 -5.85
C ALA A 41 5.10 -9.66 -4.54
N LEU A 42 4.97 -10.50 -3.53
CA LEU A 42 5.32 -10.17 -2.16
C LEU A 42 6.85 -10.04 -1.98
N HIS A 43 7.25 -9.03 -1.22
CA HIS A 43 8.64 -8.74 -0.87
C HIS A 43 8.79 -8.48 0.63
N GLN A 44 10.00 -8.22 1.12
CA GLN A 44 10.28 -8.02 2.54
C GLN A 44 9.49 -6.85 3.17
N GLY A 45 9.11 -5.83 2.37
CA GLY A 45 8.19 -4.78 2.82
C GLY A 45 6.84 -5.36 3.25
N HIS A 46 6.20 -6.17 2.41
CA HIS A 46 4.96 -6.87 2.77
C HIS A 46 5.18 -7.83 3.94
N ALA A 47 6.32 -8.54 3.98
CA ALA A 47 6.64 -9.44 5.07
C ALA A 47 6.71 -8.72 6.43
N ALA A 48 7.16 -7.47 6.48
CA ALA A 48 7.20 -6.67 7.70
C ALA A 48 5.78 -6.38 8.23
N LEU A 49 4.86 -5.90 7.37
CA LEU A 49 3.46 -5.68 7.72
C LEU A 49 2.80 -6.96 8.24
N ILE A 50 3.03 -8.07 7.55
CA ILE A 50 2.44 -9.38 7.88
C ILE A 50 2.97 -9.89 9.23
N LYS A 51 4.26 -9.75 9.51
CA LYS A 51 4.84 -10.12 10.81
C LYS A 51 4.25 -9.30 11.94
N GLN A 52 4.05 -8.00 11.75
CA GLN A 52 3.37 -7.13 12.71
C GLN A 52 1.92 -7.60 12.93
N ALA A 53 1.18 -7.86 11.84
CA ALA A 53 -0.19 -8.36 11.93
C ALA A 53 -0.30 -9.68 12.71
N ILE A 54 0.66 -10.60 12.51
CA ILE A 54 0.73 -11.87 13.26
C ILE A 54 1.03 -11.63 14.75
N ALA A 55 1.94 -10.71 15.06
CA ALA A 55 2.34 -10.42 16.44
C ALA A 55 1.20 -9.79 17.26
N GLU A 56 0.36 -9.00 16.63
CA GLU A 56 -0.67 -8.18 17.29
C GLU A 56 -2.07 -8.82 17.26
N ASN A 57 -2.28 -9.93 16.54
CA ASN A 57 -3.59 -10.54 16.40
C ASN A 57 -3.59 -12.06 16.56
N SER A 58 -4.75 -12.60 16.93
CA SER A 58 -4.97 -14.05 17.06
C SER A 58 -4.93 -14.78 15.71
N VAL A 59 -5.34 -14.10 14.66
CA VAL A 59 -5.41 -14.61 13.28
C VAL A 59 -4.91 -13.53 12.33
N CYS A 60 -4.07 -13.93 11.37
CA CYS A 60 -3.63 -13.06 10.28
C CYS A 60 -4.21 -13.56 8.97
N ILE A 61 -4.85 -12.66 8.22
CA ILE A 61 -5.37 -12.87 6.88
C ILE A 61 -4.62 -11.95 5.92
N VAL A 62 -4.15 -12.49 4.80
CA VAL A 62 -3.52 -11.72 3.72
C VAL A 62 -4.36 -11.89 2.46
N SER A 63 -4.74 -10.82 1.79
CA SER A 63 -5.33 -10.96 0.45
C SER A 63 -4.25 -10.87 -0.63
N ILE A 64 -4.41 -11.65 -1.69
CA ILE A 64 -3.62 -11.56 -2.94
C ILE A 64 -4.63 -11.36 -4.06
N PHE A 65 -4.87 -10.10 -4.45
CA PHE A 65 -5.84 -9.78 -5.48
C PHE A 65 -5.37 -8.59 -6.33
N VAL A 66 -5.06 -8.85 -7.59
CA VAL A 66 -4.73 -7.80 -8.57
C VAL A 66 -6.04 -7.17 -9.03
N ASN A 67 -6.40 -6.05 -8.39
CA ASN A 67 -7.67 -5.38 -8.61
C ASN A 67 -7.67 -4.60 -9.94
N PRO A 68 -8.46 -4.98 -10.95
CA PRO A 68 -8.43 -4.31 -12.24
C PRO A 68 -8.94 -2.86 -12.19
N THR A 69 -9.88 -2.55 -11.26
CA THR A 69 -10.55 -1.24 -11.21
C THR A 69 -9.64 -0.10 -10.75
N GLN A 70 -8.46 -0.39 -10.18
CA GLN A 70 -7.49 0.62 -9.76
C GLN A 70 -6.38 0.89 -10.78
N PHE A 71 -6.39 0.22 -11.93
CA PHE A 71 -5.39 0.41 -12.98
C PHE A 71 -5.92 1.35 -14.07
N ASN A 72 -5.25 2.47 -14.26
CA ASN A 72 -5.54 3.42 -15.34
C ASN A 72 -4.92 2.99 -16.67
N ASN A 73 -3.81 2.22 -16.61
CA ASN A 73 -3.10 1.74 -17.77
C ASN A 73 -3.30 0.22 -17.91
N PRO A 74 -3.94 -0.27 -18.97
CA PRO A 74 -4.12 -1.69 -19.24
C PRO A 74 -2.80 -2.47 -19.34
N GLU A 75 -1.74 -1.85 -19.85
CA GLU A 75 -0.43 -2.49 -19.93
C GLU A 75 0.20 -2.73 -18.56
N ASP A 76 0.02 -1.79 -17.59
CA ASP A 76 0.51 -1.96 -16.23
C ASP A 76 -0.24 -3.10 -15.54
N LEU A 77 -1.55 -3.20 -15.75
CA LEU A 77 -2.36 -4.34 -15.26
C LEU A 77 -1.88 -5.67 -15.86
N GLN A 78 -1.62 -5.70 -17.17
CA GLN A 78 -1.16 -6.91 -17.86
C GLN A 78 0.24 -7.34 -17.39
N LYS A 79 1.15 -6.38 -17.24
CA LYS A 79 2.55 -6.60 -16.82
C LYS A 79 2.72 -6.76 -15.32
N TYR A 80 1.64 -6.56 -14.52
CA TYR A 80 1.74 -6.68 -13.07
C TYR A 80 2.11 -8.13 -12.68
N PRO A 81 3.19 -8.33 -11.90
CA PRO A 81 3.71 -9.67 -11.62
C PRO A 81 2.72 -10.50 -10.80
N ARG A 82 2.51 -11.75 -11.20
CA ARG A 82 1.60 -12.70 -10.55
C ARG A 82 2.30 -14.03 -10.35
N ASN A 83 2.56 -14.39 -9.11
CA ASN A 83 3.10 -15.71 -8.77
C ASN A 83 2.55 -16.18 -7.43
N LEU A 84 1.29 -16.63 -7.44
CA LEU A 84 0.61 -17.07 -6.22
C LEU A 84 1.38 -18.19 -5.49
N LYS A 85 2.08 -19.06 -6.20
CA LYS A 85 2.86 -20.14 -5.58
C LYS A 85 4.01 -19.59 -4.76
N LYS A 86 4.83 -18.68 -5.35
CA LYS A 86 5.96 -18.02 -4.65
C LYS A 86 5.46 -17.22 -3.45
N ASP A 87 4.37 -16.47 -3.62
CA ASP A 87 3.76 -15.68 -2.56
C ASP A 87 3.24 -16.58 -1.42
N ALA A 88 2.55 -17.67 -1.75
CA ALA A 88 2.05 -18.62 -0.76
C ALA A 88 3.17 -19.31 0.02
N GLU A 89 4.28 -19.66 -0.63
CA GLU A 89 5.46 -20.23 0.05
C GLU A 89 6.04 -19.24 1.07
N LEU A 90 6.17 -17.97 0.71
CA LEU A 90 6.62 -16.91 1.63
C LEU A 90 5.65 -16.74 2.81
N LEU A 91 4.34 -16.68 2.55
CA LEU A 91 3.32 -16.51 3.57
C LEU A 91 3.27 -17.69 4.55
N ALA A 92 3.42 -18.91 4.05
CA ALA A 92 3.50 -20.11 4.89
C ALA A 92 4.74 -20.11 5.80
N GLN A 93 5.88 -19.65 5.30
CA GLN A 93 7.11 -19.51 6.10
C GLN A 93 6.96 -18.47 7.21
N ILE A 94 6.27 -17.36 6.93
CA ILE A 94 6.02 -16.28 7.92
C ILE A 94 5.00 -16.74 8.98
N GLY A 95 4.09 -17.67 8.65
CA GLY A 95 3.09 -18.21 9.57
C GLY A 95 1.72 -17.55 9.43
N VAL A 96 1.34 -17.09 8.25
CA VAL A 96 -0.01 -16.59 7.94
C VAL A 96 -1.03 -17.70 8.13
N HIS A 97 -2.23 -17.35 8.62
CA HIS A 97 -3.30 -18.31 8.86
C HIS A 97 -4.16 -18.55 7.61
N PHE A 98 -4.58 -17.48 6.96
CA PHE A 98 -5.42 -17.53 5.78
C PHE A 98 -4.89 -16.61 4.69
N VAL A 99 -4.89 -17.09 3.46
CA VAL A 99 -4.62 -16.30 2.25
C VAL A 99 -5.91 -16.25 1.45
N PHE A 100 -6.43 -15.07 1.19
CA PHE A 100 -7.57 -14.88 0.31
C PHE A 100 -7.09 -14.48 -1.08
N ALA A 101 -7.26 -15.39 -2.05
CA ALA A 101 -6.82 -15.20 -3.42
C ALA A 101 -7.97 -15.41 -4.41
N PRO A 102 -8.96 -14.49 -4.46
CA PRO A 102 -10.14 -14.62 -5.31
C PRO A 102 -9.83 -14.32 -6.78
N THR A 103 -10.72 -14.76 -7.67
CA THR A 103 -10.79 -14.27 -9.05
C THR A 103 -11.52 -12.92 -9.11
N VAL A 104 -11.48 -12.26 -10.28
CA VAL A 104 -12.22 -11.01 -10.50
C VAL A 104 -13.73 -11.26 -10.38
N ASP A 105 -14.23 -12.33 -10.98
CA ASP A 105 -15.66 -12.69 -10.94
C ASP A 105 -16.14 -13.08 -9.54
N GLU A 106 -15.25 -13.56 -8.69
CA GLU A 106 -15.55 -13.79 -7.28
C GLU A 106 -15.68 -12.46 -6.52
N MET A 107 -14.82 -11.48 -6.82
CA MET A 107 -14.82 -10.17 -6.15
C MET A 107 -15.95 -9.26 -6.64
N TYR A 108 -16.21 -9.25 -7.94
CA TYR A 108 -17.13 -8.31 -8.60
C TYR A 108 -18.19 -9.04 -9.39
N SER A 109 -19.44 -8.57 -9.32
CA SER A 109 -20.49 -8.93 -10.28
C SER A 109 -20.28 -8.16 -11.60
N GLU A 110 -20.96 -8.59 -12.66
CA GLU A 110 -20.98 -7.84 -13.91
C GLU A 110 -21.48 -6.40 -13.71
N THR A 111 -22.50 -6.22 -12.86
CA THR A 111 -23.04 -4.90 -12.51
C THR A 111 -22.00 -4.02 -11.80
N ASP A 112 -21.19 -4.61 -10.91
CA ASP A 112 -20.12 -3.88 -10.23
C ASP A 112 -19.04 -3.38 -11.21
N MET A 113 -18.73 -4.17 -12.22
CA MET A 113 -17.73 -3.81 -13.23
C MET A 113 -18.24 -2.76 -14.22
N GLN A 114 -19.55 -2.70 -14.44
CA GLN A 114 -20.19 -1.72 -15.33
C GLN A 114 -20.55 -0.41 -14.63
N SER A 115 -20.71 -0.43 -13.30
CA SER A 115 -21.05 0.76 -12.52
C SER A 115 -19.83 1.59 -12.18
N VAL A 116 -20.00 2.92 -12.19
CA VAL A 116 -18.96 3.82 -11.67
C VAL A 116 -19.08 3.86 -10.16
N PHE A 117 -18.12 3.28 -9.46
CA PHE A 117 -18.01 3.43 -8.02
C PHE A 117 -17.59 4.89 -7.72
N SER A 118 -18.36 5.59 -6.91
CA SER A 118 -18.08 6.95 -6.49
C SER A 118 -17.91 7.03 -4.99
N PHE A 119 -16.88 7.75 -4.56
CA PHE A 119 -16.56 8.01 -3.16
C PHE A 119 -16.19 9.48 -2.99
N ASP A 120 -16.63 10.09 -1.90
CA ASP A 120 -16.24 11.45 -1.55
C ASP A 120 -14.89 11.44 -0.81
N PHE A 121 -13.85 11.82 -1.52
CA PHE A 121 -12.48 11.89 -1.02
C PHE A 121 -12.19 13.17 -0.23
N ASN A 122 -13.12 14.11 -0.15
CA ASN A 122 -12.88 15.44 0.42
C ASN A 122 -11.61 16.13 -0.16
N GLY A 123 -11.37 15.95 -1.46
CA GLY A 123 -10.23 16.53 -2.17
C GLY A 123 -8.92 15.76 -2.12
N LEU A 124 -8.81 14.71 -1.27
CA LEU A 124 -7.58 13.91 -1.13
C LEU A 124 -7.14 13.22 -2.44
N ASP A 125 -8.04 13.02 -3.39
CA ASP A 125 -7.78 12.40 -4.71
C ASP A 125 -7.38 13.42 -5.79
N LYS A 126 -7.29 14.73 -5.47
CA LYS A 126 -7.04 15.80 -6.45
C LYS A 126 -5.56 16.21 -6.56
N VAL A 127 -4.71 15.63 -5.73
CA VAL A 127 -3.28 15.95 -5.64
C VAL A 127 -2.43 14.73 -5.96
N MET A 128 -1.14 14.89 -6.18
CA MET A 128 -0.14 13.81 -6.31
C MET A 128 -0.63 12.63 -7.19
N GLU A 129 -0.62 11.39 -6.64
CA GLU A 129 -1.07 10.17 -7.35
C GLU A 129 -2.51 10.30 -7.88
N GLY A 130 -3.41 10.89 -7.11
CA GLY A 130 -4.81 11.04 -7.53
C GLY A 130 -4.97 11.95 -8.75
N LYS A 131 -4.17 13.02 -8.84
CA LYS A 131 -4.12 13.91 -9.99
C LYS A 131 -3.52 13.20 -11.22
N MET A 132 -2.43 12.44 -11.01
CA MET A 132 -1.71 11.75 -12.09
C MET A 132 -2.43 10.47 -12.56
N ARG A 133 -3.29 9.90 -11.71
CA ARG A 133 -4.01 8.65 -11.95
C ARG A 133 -5.51 8.78 -11.67
N PRO A 134 -6.26 9.54 -12.49
CA PRO A 134 -7.70 9.77 -12.28
C PRO A 134 -8.47 8.45 -12.15
N GLY A 135 -9.31 8.30 -11.12
CA GLY A 135 -10.10 7.10 -10.84
C GLY A 135 -9.35 5.98 -10.08
N HIS A 136 -8.02 6.05 -9.95
CA HIS A 136 -7.24 5.06 -9.22
C HIS A 136 -7.77 4.82 -7.79
N PHE A 137 -7.97 5.88 -7.03
CA PHE A 137 -8.42 5.77 -5.66
C PHE A 137 -9.87 5.31 -5.51
N ASN A 138 -10.73 5.54 -6.51
CA ASN A 138 -12.05 4.90 -6.54
C ASN A 138 -11.94 3.38 -6.54
N GLY A 139 -11.03 2.84 -7.38
CA GLY A 139 -10.76 1.41 -7.41
C GLY A 139 -10.15 0.88 -6.10
N VAL A 140 -9.26 1.66 -5.46
CA VAL A 140 -8.67 1.29 -4.16
C VAL A 140 -9.74 1.24 -3.07
N VAL A 141 -10.55 2.29 -2.92
CA VAL A 141 -11.64 2.33 -1.92
C VAL A 141 -12.67 1.22 -2.19
N GLN A 142 -13.01 0.98 -3.45
CA GLN A 142 -13.94 -0.08 -3.85
C GLN A 142 -13.46 -1.46 -3.41
N VAL A 143 -12.20 -1.81 -3.66
CA VAL A 143 -11.68 -3.13 -3.27
C VAL A 143 -11.48 -3.25 -1.77
N VAL A 144 -10.93 -2.22 -1.12
CA VAL A 144 -10.65 -2.28 0.32
C VAL A 144 -11.94 -2.33 1.12
N SER A 145 -12.96 -1.53 0.77
CA SER A 145 -14.25 -1.59 1.44
C SER A 145 -14.90 -2.98 1.33
N ARG A 146 -14.85 -3.62 0.16
CA ARG A 146 -15.35 -5.00 -0.01
C ARG A 146 -14.59 -6.02 0.83
N LEU A 147 -13.25 -5.90 0.87
CA LEU A 147 -12.44 -6.78 1.71
C LEU A 147 -12.74 -6.59 3.20
N PHE A 148 -12.96 -5.35 3.63
CA PHE A 148 -13.36 -5.05 5.00
C PHE A 148 -14.73 -5.64 5.34
N GLU A 149 -15.71 -5.58 4.42
CA GLU A 149 -17.04 -6.19 4.57
C GLU A 149 -16.99 -7.72 4.64
N LEU A 150 -16.07 -8.35 3.93
CA LEU A 150 -15.94 -9.82 3.94
C LEU A 150 -15.18 -10.32 5.18
N ILE A 151 -14.24 -9.55 5.69
CA ILE A 151 -13.29 -9.99 6.73
C ILE A 151 -13.68 -9.47 8.10
N HIS A 152 -14.23 -8.25 8.18
CA HIS A 152 -14.45 -7.50 9.43
C HIS A 152 -13.22 -7.55 10.33
N PRO A 153 -12.04 -7.05 9.85
CA PRO A 153 -10.80 -7.16 10.61
C PRO A 153 -10.83 -6.28 11.87
N THR A 154 -10.14 -6.71 12.92
CA THR A 154 -9.90 -5.86 14.09
C THR A 154 -8.86 -4.79 13.77
N ARG A 155 -7.83 -5.16 12.99
CA ARG A 155 -6.77 -4.26 12.53
C ARG A 155 -6.46 -4.52 11.07
N ALA A 156 -6.24 -3.46 10.28
CA ALA A 156 -5.79 -3.55 8.90
C ALA A 156 -4.49 -2.78 8.73
N TYR A 157 -3.49 -3.40 8.11
CA TYR A 157 -2.10 -2.92 8.05
C TYR A 157 -1.78 -2.39 6.67
N PHE A 158 -1.34 -1.13 6.59
CA PHE A 158 -0.97 -0.46 5.36
C PHE A 158 0.41 0.17 5.48
N GLY A 159 1.19 0.15 4.38
CA GLY A 159 2.52 0.74 4.38
C GLY A 159 2.48 2.25 4.12
N GLU A 160 3.24 3.02 4.91
CA GLU A 160 3.43 4.47 4.72
C GLU A 160 4.06 4.83 3.38
N LYS A 161 4.66 3.86 2.69
CA LYS A 161 5.22 4.10 1.35
C LYS A 161 4.19 4.63 0.36
N ASP A 162 2.99 4.10 0.39
CA ASP A 162 1.86 4.52 -0.44
C ASP A 162 1.02 5.53 0.36
N PHE A 163 1.64 6.66 0.76
CA PHE A 163 1.14 7.57 1.78
C PHE A 163 -0.24 8.15 1.47
N GLN A 164 -0.46 8.61 0.23
CA GLN A 164 -1.77 9.14 -0.16
C GLN A 164 -2.86 8.05 -0.10
N GLN A 165 -2.54 6.81 -0.46
CA GLN A 165 -3.46 5.68 -0.28
C GLN A 165 -3.81 5.49 1.21
N LEU A 166 -2.80 5.52 2.08
CA LEU A 166 -2.99 5.40 3.52
C LEU A 166 -3.90 6.50 4.07
N ALA A 167 -3.66 7.77 3.69
CA ALA A 167 -4.50 8.91 4.07
C ALA A 167 -5.96 8.74 3.61
N ILE A 168 -6.19 8.23 2.41
CA ILE A 168 -7.52 7.93 1.88
C ILE A 168 -8.20 6.79 2.65
N ILE A 169 -7.47 5.75 3.04
CA ILE A 169 -8.02 4.65 3.84
C ILE A 169 -8.42 5.14 5.25
N HIS A 170 -7.60 5.98 5.89
CA HIS A 170 -8.00 6.65 7.14
C HIS A 170 -9.27 7.50 6.95
N HIS A 171 -9.33 8.31 5.89
CA HIS A 171 -10.52 9.09 5.58
C HIS A 171 -11.76 8.19 5.40
N MET A 172 -11.63 7.07 4.68
CA MET A 172 -12.72 6.11 4.48
C MET A 172 -13.29 5.58 5.81
N VAL A 173 -12.41 5.20 6.73
CA VAL A 173 -12.79 4.55 8.00
C VAL A 173 -13.25 5.56 9.06
N GLU A 174 -12.64 6.74 9.11
CA GLU A 174 -12.81 7.67 10.23
C GLU A 174 -13.75 8.84 9.94
N ARG A 175 -13.87 9.27 8.67
CA ARG A 175 -14.46 10.56 8.32
C ARG A 175 -15.51 10.52 7.23
N SER A 176 -15.53 9.47 6.41
CA SER A 176 -16.45 9.38 5.28
C SER A 176 -17.85 8.91 5.70
N SER A 177 -18.77 8.85 4.73
CA SER A 177 -20.08 8.21 4.88
C SER A 177 -20.00 6.70 5.20
N MET A 178 -18.83 6.08 5.06
CA MET A 178 -18.60 4.67 5.39
C MET A 178 -18.16 4.47 6.85
N LYS A 179 -17.92 5.55 7.62
CA LYS A 179 -17.42 5.49 9.00
C LYS A 179 -18.20 4.51 9.87
N GLU A 180 -19.52 4.59 9.90
CA GLU A 180 -20.36 3.74 10.73
C GLU A 180 -20.23 2.25 10.38
N ARG A 181 -19.89 1.92 9.11
CA ARG A 181 -19.69 0.54 8.65
C ARG A 181 -18.35 -0.06 9.13
N PHE A 182 -17.37 0.79 9.37
CA PHE A 182 -15.97 0.40 9.64
C PHE A 182 -15.42 0.93 10.96
N GLU A 183 -16.27 1.48 11.84
CA GLU A 183 -15.89 2.11 13.12
C GLU A 183 -15.04 1.23 14.04
N ASN A 184 -15.16 -0.10 13.92
CA ASN A 184 -14.43 -1.07 14.74
C ASN A 184 -13.11 -1.53 14.09
N ILE A 185 -12.74 -0.98 12.93
CA ILE A 185 -11.51 -1.33 12.22
C ILE A 185 -10.44 -0.29 12.55
N HIS A 186 -9.34 -0.75 13.13
CA HIS A 186 -8.17 0.10 13.38
C HIS A 186 -7.20 0.00 12.20
N ILE A 187 -6.91 1.12 11.56
CA ILE A 187 -5.87 1.19 10.55
C ILE A 187 -4.52 1.33 11.25
N ILE A 188 -3.56 0.51 10.83
CA ILE A 188 -2.20 0.49 11.38
C ILE A 188 -1.23 0.93 10.29
N ASP A 189 -0.58 2.05 10.55
CA ASP A 189 0.44 2.62 9.68
C ASP A 189 1.75 1.89 9.90
N CYS A 190 2.31 1.31 8.83
CA CYS A 190 3.54 0.55 8.91
C CYS A 190 4.67 1.32 8.21
N PRO A 191 5.81 1.54 8.87
CA PRO A 191 6.92 2.29 8.32
C PRO A 191 7.44 1.75 6.99
N ILE A 192 8.03 2.63 6.19
CA ILE A 192 8.66 2.25 4.92
C ILE A 192 9.80 1.28 5.19
N VAL A 193 9.74 0.11 4.57
CA VAL A 193 10.86 -0.84 4.56
C VAL A 193 11.73 -0.55 3.34
N ARG A 194 13.04 -0.41 3.60
CA ARG A 194 14.05 -0.17 2.56
C ARG A 194 15.00 -1.34 2.43
N GLU A 195 15.57 -1.50 1.25
CA GLU A 195 16.71 -2.38 1.03
C GLU A 195 17.95 -1.83 1.78
N ALA A 196 18.97 -2.65 1.96
CA ALA A 196 20.24 -2.19 2.57
C ALA A 196 20.87 -1.01 1.82
N SER A 197 20.59 -0.90 0.54
CA SER A 197 20.97 0.22 -0.33
C SER A 197 20.26 1.53 -0.02
N GLY A 198 19.14 1.50 0.71
CA GLY A 198 18.23 2.63 0.96
C GLY A 198 17.02 2.70 0.02
N LEU A 199 17.00 1.96 -1.07
CA LEU A 199 15.88 1.94 -2.01
C LEU A 199 14.60 1.44 -1.32
N ALA A 200 13.50 2.17 -1.45
CA ALA A 200 12.20 1.76 -0.92
C ALA A 200 11.75 0.45 -1.59
N MET A 201 11.33 -0.54 -0.80
CA MET A 201 10.90 -1.82 -1.33
C MET A 201 9.59 -1.70 -2.11
N SER A 202 9.60 -2.22 -3.34
CA SER A 202 8.46 -2.24 -4.25
C SER A 202 8.52 -3.46 -5.15
N SER A 203 7.35 -4.06 -5.47
CA SER A 203 7.28 -5.10 -6.50
C SER A 203 7.72 -4.59 -7.88
N ARG A 204 7.67 -3.28 -8.13
CA ARG A 204 8.19 -2.68 -9.36
C ARG A 204 9.72 -2.71 -9.45
N ASN A 205 10.45 -2.88 -8.34
CA ASN A 205 11.91 -3.00 -8.35
C ASN A 205 12.38 -4.25 -9.11
N GLU A 206 11.55 -5.29 -9.24
CA GLU A 206 11.85 -6.47 -10.07
C GLU A 206 11.94 -6.15 -11.57
N ARG A 207 11.44 -5.00 -12.00
CA ARG A 207 11.49 -4.53 -13.40
C ARG A 207 12.74 -3.71 -13.72
N LEU A 208 13.51 -3.33 -12.71
CA LEU A 208 14.75 -2.58 -12.84
C LEU A 208 15.92 -3.52 -13.15
N SER A 209 16.78 -3.16 -14.09
CA SER A 209 18.09 -3.74 -14.22
C SER A 209 18.98 -3.43 -13.01
N GLU A 210 20.10 -4.11 -12.84
CA GLU A 210 21.01 -3.85 -11.71
C GLU A 210 21.54 -2.41 -11.75
N GLN A 211 21.85 -1.88 -12.94
CA GLN A 211 22.29 -0.49 -13.11
C GLN A 211 21.18 0.50 -12.73
N GLU A 212 19.93 0.25 -13.13
CA GLU A 212 18.79 1.10 -12.76
C GLU A 212 18.53 1.05 -11.25
N LYS A 213 18.70 -0.12 -10.58
CA LYS A 213 18.61 -0.19 -9.13
C LYS A 213 19.65 0.68 -8.43
N GLU A 214 20.91 0.65 -8.90
CA GLU A 214 21.97 1.50 -8.38
C GLU A 214 21.65 3.00 -8.58
N THR A 215 21.09 3.35 -9.73
CA THR A 215 20.65 4.72 -10.03
C THR A 215 19.49 5.14 -9.14
N ALA A 216 18.48 4.28 -8.97
CA ALA A 216 17.27 4.55 -8.18
C ALA A 216 17.55 4.80 -6.68
N ILE A 217 18.67 4.30 -6.14
CA ILE A 217 19.11 4.59 -4.76
C ILE A 217 19.25 6.10 -4.51
N ASN A 218 19.59 6.88 -5.53
CA ASN A 218 19.72 8.32 -5.39
C ASN A 218 18.41 9.01 -4.98
N ILE A 219 17.26 8.45 -5.32
CA ILE A 219 15.96 8.99 -4.90
C ILE A 219 15.91 9.10 -3.37
N SER A 220 16.11 8.00 -2.66
CA SER A 220 16.06 8.00 -1.20
C SER A 220 17.20 8.83 -0.57
N LYS A 221 18.42 8.78 -1.14
CA LYS A 221 19.54 9.61 -0.65
C LYS A 221 19.22 11.09 -0.71
N ILE A 222 18.62 11.56 -1.81
CA ILE A 222 18.25 12.96 -1.99
C ILE A 222 17.09 13.32 -1.05
N LEU A 223 16.09 12.45 -0.89
CA LEU A 223 15.03 12.65 0.08
C LEU A 223 15.56 12.77 1.51
N PHE A 224 16.50 11.93 1.92
CA PHE A 224 17.12 12.05 3.24
C PHE A 224 17.94 13.34 3.38
N ALA A 225 18.67 13.75 2.33
CA ALA A 225 19.42 15.00 2.34
C ALA A 225 18.49 16.22 2.43
N SER A 226 17.27 16.15 1.90
CA SER A 226 16.31 17.26 1.96
C SER A 226 15.90 17.65 3.38
N ARG A 227 15.97 16.74 4.35
CA ARG A 227 15.76 17.05 5.78
C ARG A 227 16.81 18.03 6.32
N GLU A 228 18.05 17.90 5.88
CA GLU A 228 19.09 18.85 6.29
C GLU A 228 18.85 20.21 5.64
N TRP A 229 18.42 20.23 4.37
CA TRP A 229 18.10 21.48 3.68
C TRP A 229 16.91 22.20 4.32
N ALA A 230 15.93 21.45 4.83
CA ALA A 230 14.75 21.99 5.48
C ALA A 230 15.05 22.79 6.77
N LYS A 231 16.25 22.65 7.33
CA LYS A 231 16.67 23.43 8.51
C LYS A 231 16.93 24.90 8.20
N ASP A 232 17.35 25.19 6.96
CA ASP A 232 17.83 26.53 6.58
C ASP A 232 17.09 27.10 5.36
N MET A 233 16.21 26.33 4.73
CA MET A 233 15.52 26.71 3.49
C MET A 233 13.99 26.62 3.65
N PRO A 234 13.23 27.54 3.02
CA PRO A 234 11.78 27.43 2.98
C PRO A 234 11.31 26.22 2.13
N VAL A 235 10.08 25.73 2.38
CA VAL A 235 9.50 24.54 1.76
C VAL A 235 9.63 24.56 0.23
N GLU A 236 9.27 25.66 -0.41
CA GLU A 236 9.31 25.80 -1.87
C GLU A 236 10.73 25.62 -2.44
N GLN A 237 11.75 26.16 -1.76
CA GLN A 237 13.13 26.01 -2.18
C GLN A 237 13.66 24.59 -1.98
N VAL A 238 13.27 23.91 -0.89
CA VAL A 238 13.60 22.51 -0.67
C VAL A 238 12.94 21.65 -1.74
N GLN A 239 11.67 21.92 -2.04
CA GLN A 239 10.93 21.19 -3.08
C GLN A 239 11.62 21.32 -4.44
N GLN A 240 11.96 22.53 -4.87
CA GLN A 240 12.64 22.75 -6.15
C GLN A 240 14.01 22.08 -6.16
N ARG A 241 14.78 22.21 -5.08
CA ARG A 241 16.10 21.60 -4.98
C ARG A 241 16.07 20.08 -5.07
N VAL A 242 15.06 19.42 -4.48
CA VAL A 242 14.88 17.97 -4.61
C VAL A 242 14.64 17.60 -6.06
N ILE A 243 13.73 18.30 -6.75
CA ILE A 243 13.40 18.07 -8.15
C ILE A 243 14.65 18.20 -9.02
N ASP A 244 15.37 19.34 -8.89
CA ASP A 244 16.57 19.62 -9.68
C ASP A 244 17.67 18.59 -9.42
N THR A 245 17.87 18.20 -8.15
CA THR A 245 18.91 17.25 -7.76
C THR A 245 18.61 15.83 -8.28
N ILE A 246 17.34 15.40 -8.25
CA ILE A 246 16.95 14.09 -8.81
C ILE A 246 17.09 14.13 -10.34
N ASN A 247 16.60 15.18 -11.00
CA ASN A 247 16.68 15.30 -12.47
C ASN A 247 18.12 15.47 -13.00
N ALA A 248 19.07 15.87 -12.15
CA ALA A 248 20.49 15.89 -12.50
C ALA A 248 21.13 14.48 -12.55
N VAL A 249 20.47 13.47 -12.02
CA VAL A 249 20.92 12.07 -12.10
C VAL A 249 20.45 11.47 -13.43
N GLU A 250 21.41 10.99 -14.24
CA GLU A 250 21.09 10.34 -15.51
C GLU A 250 20.08 9.21 -15.33
N SER A 251 19.11 9.13 -16.22
CA SER A 251 18.02 8.14 -16.22
C SER A 251 16.98 8.28 -15.09
N LEU A 252 17.01 9.37 -14.29
CA LEU A 252 15.94 9.72 -13.39
C LEU A 252 15.17 10.93 -13.93
N GLU A 253 13.83 10.85 -13.89
CA GLU A 253 12.92 11.93 -14.26
C GLU A 253 11.80 12.05 -13.23
N VAL A 254 11.72 13.21 -12.57
CA VAL A 254 10.67 13.49 -11.57
C VAL A 254 9.35 13.77 -12.28
N GLU A 255 8.32 12.95 -12.03
CA GLU A 255 6.95 13.23 -12.46
C GLU A 255 6.31 14.30 -11.57
N TYR A 256 6.47 14.16 -10.26
CA TYR A 256 6.16 15.19 -9.28
C TYR A 256 6.97 14.99 -8.00
N TYR A 257 7.17 16.07 -7.27
CA TYR A 257 7.54 16.07 -5.86
C TYR A 257 6.75 17.18 -5.17
N GLU A 258 5.95 16.81 -4.19
CA GLU A 258 5.11 17.73 -3.45
C GLU A 258 5.35 17.57 -1.95
N ILE A 259 5.57 18.70 -1.26
CA ILE A 259 5.63 18.76 0.20
C ILE A 259 4.28 19.25 0.70
N VAL A 260 3.58 18.39 1.44
CA VAL A 260 2.20 18.60 1.86
C VAL A 260 2.03 18.36 3.37
N ASP A 261 0.97 18.92 3.94
CA ASP A 261 0.53 18.56 5.29
C ASP A 261 0.01 17.11 5.29
N LYS A 262 0.45 16.30 6.26
CA LYS A 262 0.14 14.87 6.34
C LYS A 262 -1.36 14.56 6.49
N THR A 263 -2.11 15.47 7.08
CA THR A 263 -3.52 15.25 7.41
C THR A 263 -4.45 15.63 6.27
N THR A 264 -4.14 16.76 5.61
CA THR A 264 -5.02 17.35 4.60
C THR A 264 -4.54 17.11 3.17
N LEU A 265 -3.28 16.73 3.00
CA LEU A 265 -2.55 16.63 1.73
C LEU A 265 -2.51 17.95 0.94
N HIS A 266 -2.86 19.07 1.57
CA HIS A 266 -2.70 20.38 0.94
C HIS A 266 -1.25 20.84 1.02
N THR A 267 -0.84 21.65 0.06
CA THR A 267 0.46 22.31 0.09
C THR A 267 0.66 23.08 1.40
N THR A 268 1.85 22.98 1.98
CA THR A 268 2.22 23.65 3.22
C THR A 268 3.40 24.59 3.00
N THR A 269 3.53 25.60 3.82
CA THR A 269 4.66 26.53 3.85
C THR A 269 5.60 26.29 5.03
N THR A 270 5.29 25.29 5.87
CA THR A 270 6.10 24.89 7.03
C THR A 270 6.40 23.39 6.96
N PHE A 271 7.45 22.97 7.65
CA PHE A 271 7.78 21.54 7.77
C PHE A 271 7.08 20.85 8.95
N ASP A 272 6.34 21.60 9.75
CA ASP A 272 5.53 21.04 10.83
C ASP A 272 4.44 20.13 10.24
N ASN A 273 4.40 18.88 10.69
CA ASN A 273 3.47 17.87 10.19
C ASN A 273 3.53 17.68 8.65
N ALA A 274 4.70 17.87 8.04
CA ALA A 274 4.86 17.80 6.59
C ALA A 274 5.43 16.45 6.11
N ILE A 275 5.08 16.10 4.89
CA ILE A 275 5.62 14.96 4.15
C ILE A 275 5.93 15.36 2.72
N GLY A 276 7.10 14.98 2.22
CA GLY A 276 7.45 15.10 0.82
C GLY A 276 7.18 13.79 0.10
N CYS A 277 6.27 13.79 -0.86
CA CYS A 277 5.93 12.63 -1.69
C CYS A 277 6.49 12.81 -3.10
N VAL A 278 7.20 11.80 -3.59
CA VAL A 278 7.84 11.83 -4.89
C VAL A 278 7.40 10.69 -5.78
N THR A 279 7.27 10.97 -7.06
CA THR A 279 7.24 9.97 -8.12
C THR A 279 8.33 10.26 -9.13
N VAL A 280 9.12 9.24 -9.44
CA VAL A 280 10.28 9.33 -10.34
C VAL A 280 10.23 8.17 -11.33
N TYR A 281 10.43 8.48 -12.59
CA TYR A 281 10.77 7.46 -13.58
C TYR A 281 12.26 7.14 -13.50
N CYS A 282 12.59 5.85 -13.39
CA CYS A 282 13.92 5.32 -13.61
C CYS A 282 13.88 4.48 -14.88
N GLY A 283 14.39 5.02 -15.97
CA GLY A 283 14.08 4.49 -17.30
C GLY A 283 12.57 4.43 -17.55
N ASN A 284 12.05 3.23 -17.78
CA ASN A 284 10.62 3.00 -18.01
C ASN A 284 9.85 2.55 -16.72
N VAL A 285 10.50 2.57 -15.56
CA VAL A 285 9.90 2.10 -14.32
C VAL A 285 9.52 3.28 -13.43
N ARG A 286 8.23 3.42 -13.16
CA ARG A 286 7.68 4.45 -12.28
C ARG A 286 7.81 4.02 -10.82
N LEU A 287 8.60 4.75 -10.05
CA LEU A 287 8.90 4.53 -8.64
C LEU A 287 8.27 5.62 -7.78
N ILE A 288 7.83 5.26 -6.59
CA ILE A 288 7.36 6.22 -5.59
C ILE A 288 8.14 6.06 -4.29
N ASP A 289 8.34 7.17 -3.62
CA ASP A 289 8.92 7.22 -2.27
C ASP A 289 8.39 8.44 -1.52
N ASN A 290 8.65 8.52 -0.22
CA ASN A 290 8.32 9.71 0.55
C ASN A 290 9.30 9.91 1.72
N ILE A 291 9.25 11.11 2.29
CA ILE A 291 10.07 11.53 3.43
C ILE A 291 9.24 12.41 4.37
N GLN A 292 9.23 12.09 5.64
CA GLN A 292 8.63 12.93 6.68
C GLN A 292 9.65 13.99 7.13
N TYR A 293 9.19 15.21 7.28
CA TYR A 293 9.98 16.33 7.78
C TYR A 293 9.78 16.52 9.29
#